data_ed736304f85465912dbcdc0e4dd4a2b7
#
_entry.id   ed736304f85465912dbcdc0e4dd4a2b7
#
_cell.length_a   1.000
_cell.length_b   1.000
_cell.length_c   1.000
_cell.angle_alpha   90.00
_cell.angle_beta   90.00
_cell.angle_gamma   90.00
#
_symmetry.space_group_name_H-M   'P 1'
#
loop_
_entity.id
_entity.type
_entity.pdbx_description
1 polymer ?
#
loop_
_entity_poly.entity_id
_entity_poly.type
_entity_poly.pdbx_seq_one_letter_code
_entity_poly.pdbx_strand_id
1 'polypeptide(L)'
;MARKRTPNRALDNLLDQARWTRTQLAQQVNRLGPQAGLDLTYDRTAVAHWIAGVQPKPQVRALIVEALSARLGRPVTHAEAGLEPAPSLTGPQSADTVEELIDLGRATMDPSRRSLLAATVFSAALSVPAFTHPARAAADSVTPGKKTVRISSSQVQSIRTMTDRIADILDELGAGHAMPMASAFLVNTVGPWLQAQATESVRKDMLAAASDLTYLTGWMAMYEKAHGLGQRYYVQALGLAREAEDHVTYCRTLRGMSLQASNLGYGPKALELADSAAEAAPSAGPRLVAFLRGQQAHSASMVGLKQQAHTRLKEAEQALSKADNHRDAIGGYDQTAYLFHVSHVLYEEKDFAGSIKALKQSIRLQPKQERQGRVHAYALLAQRQLRVGHLDAACESWSRFLDEYEHVSSNRGDDHFRTMSAALRRHPNASSVRELAPRAHDVAAAKAA
;
A
#
# COMPACT_ATOMS: atom_id res chain seq x y z
N MET A 1 17.47 0.65 -43.64
CA MET A 1 16.76 1.94 -43.69
C MET A 1 16.31 2.31 -42.30
N ALA A 2 16.82 3.42 -41.72
CA ALA A 2 16.44 3.90 -40.39
C ALA A 2 14.97 4.38 -40.45
N ARG A 3 14.09 3.78 -39.65
CA ARG A 3 12.68 4.18 -39.52
C ARG A 3 12.64 5.65 -39.08
N LYS A 4 12.05 6.52 -39.89
CA LYS A 4 11.86 7.95 -39.59
C LYS A 4 11.07 8.07 -38.29
N ARG A 5 11.72 8.55 -37.20
CA ARG A 5 11.10 8.67 -35.88
C ARG A 5 10.12 9.83 -35.91
N THR A 6 8.89 9.60 -35.47
CA THR A 6 7.87 10.65 -35.35
C THR A 6 8.01 11.29 -33.96
N PRO A 7 8.18 12.62 -33.86
CA PRO A 7 8.25 13.30 -32.55
C PRO A 7 7.01 13.05 -31.68
N ASN A 8 7.22 12.80 -30.41
CA ASN A 8 6.14 12.60 -29.43
C ASN A 8 5.64 13.99 -28.94
N ARG A 9 4.77 14.60 -29.73
CA ARG A 9 4.13 15.88 -29.38
C ARG A 9 3.20 15.76 -28.16
N ALA A 10 2.65 14.58 -27.91
CA ALA A 10 1.77 14.34 -26.78
C ALA A 10 2.51 14.51 -25.45
N LEU A 11 3.71 13.93 -25.33
CA LEU A 11 4.56 14.10 -24.13
C LEU A 11 5.00 15.56 -23.95
N ASP A 12 5.34 16.25 -25.03
CA ASP A 12 5.77 17.66 -24.96
C ASP A 12 4.61 18.55 -24.49
N ASN A 13 3.39 18.36 -25.01
CA ASN A 13 2.19 19.06 -24.56
C ASN A 13 1.87 18.79 -23.07
N LEU A 14 2.06 17.56 -22.58
CA LEU A 14 1.85 17.23 -21.17
C LEU A 14 2.88 17.91 -20.27
N LEU A 15 4.11 18.08 -20.72
CA LEU A 15 5.15 18.84 -20.01
C LEU A 15 4.75 20.31 -19.88
N ASP A 16 4.23 20.92 -20.96
CA ASP A 16 3.74 22.28 -20.95
C ASP A 16 2.56 22.46 -19.98
N GLN A 17 1.58 21.54 -20.02
CA GLN A 17 0.45 21.53 -19.07
C GLN A 17 0.95 21.40 -17.62
N ALA A 18 1.93 20.53 -17.36
CA ALA A 18 2.53 20.33 -16.06
C ALA A 18 3.39 21.52 -15.60
N ARG A 19 3.69 22.45 -16.51
CA ARG A 19 4.69 23.53 -16.34
C ARG A 19 6.02 22.98 -15.85
N TRP A 20 6.45 21.88 -16.45
CA TRP A 20 7.71 21.24 -16.14
C TRP A 20 8.73 21.39 -17.26
N THR A 21 9.97 21.63 -16.87
CA THR A 21 11.12 21.48 -17.76
C THR A 21 11.46 19.99 -17.95
N ARG A 22 12.17 19.68 -19.03
CA ARG A 22 12.69 18.31 -19.29
C ARG A 22 13.56 17.79 -18.13
N THR A 23 14.31 18.69 -17.49
CA THR A 23 15.11 18.35 -16.30
C THR A 23 14.23 17.95 -15.12
N GLN A 24 13.14 18.66 -14.88
CA GLN A 24 12.20 18.33 -13.79
C GLN A 24 11.51 17.00 -14.02
N LEU A 25 11.10 16.67 -15.25
CA LEU A 25 10.55 15.34 -15.54
C LEU A 25 11.60 14.25 -15.28
N ALA A 26 12.85 14.42 -15.75
CA ALA A 26 13.91 13.45 -15.49
C ALA A 26 14.15 13.24 -14.00
N GLN A 27 14.20 14.32 -13.21
CA GLN A 27 14.38 14.26 -11.76
C GLN A 27 13.21 13.50 -11.07
N GLN A 28 11.97 13.75 -11.50
CA GLN A 28 10.81 13.04 -10.93
C GLN A 28 10.81 11.55 -11.30
N VAL A 29 11.14 11.21 -12.53
CA VAL A 29 11.29 9.81 -12.98
C VAL A 29 12.39 9.11 -12.16
N ASN A 30 13.54 9.75 -11.96
CA ASN A 30 14.61 9.20 -11.12
C ASN A 30 14.16 9.04 -9.66
N ARG A 31 13.40 9.99 -9.12
CA ARG A 31 12.85 9.91 -7.76
C ARG A 31 11.86 8.75 -7.58
N LEU A 32 11.09 8.43 -8.61
CA LEU A 32 10.17 7.29 -8.62
C LEU A 32 10.87 5.95 -8.85
N GLY A 33 12.08 5.96 -9.46
CA GLY A 33 12.86 4.77 -9.75
C GLY A 33 13.02 3.80 -8.58
N PRO A 34 13.48 4.25 -7.39
CA PRO A 34 13.64 3.37 -6.22
C PRO A 34 12.34 2.68 -5.76
N GLN A 35 11.18 3.32 -5.96
CA GLN A 35 9.87 2.70 -5.66
C GLN A 35 9.56 1.53 -6.62
N ALA A 36 10.18 1.55 -7.80
CA ALA A 36 10.09 0.52 -8.81
C ALA A 36 11.32 -0.43 -8.79
N GLY A 37 12.18 -0.36 -7.76
CA GLY A 37 13.40 -1.15 -7.68
C GLY A 37 14.43 -0.80 -8.75
N LEU A 38 14.35 0.40 -9.35
CA LEU A 38 15.22 0.86 -10.42
C LEU A 38 16.13 1.96 -9.91
N ASP A 39 17.44 1.82 -10.13
CA ASP A 39 18.40 2.90 -9.96
C ASP A 39 18.50 3.67 -11.29
N LEU A 40 17.90 4.86 -11.32
CA LEU A 40 17.74 5.65 -12.53
C LEU A 40 18.50 6.96 -12.41
N THR A 41 19.21 7.31 -13.48
CA THR A 41 20.03 8.52 -13.60
C THR A 41 19.73 9.29 -14.90
N TYR A 42 18.45 9.38 -15.26
CA TYR A 42 18.04 10.15 -16.45
C TYR A 42 18.29 11.64 -16.28
N ASP A 43 18.61 12.29 -17.39
CA ASP A 43 18.85 13.71 -17.48
C ASP A 43 17.94 14.38 -18.52
N ARG A 44 18.14 15.67 -18.74
CA ARG A 44 17.43 16.45 -19.76
C ARG A 44 17.54 15.84 -21.16
N THR A 45 18.69 15.23 -21.47
CA THR A 45 18.97 14.65 -22.79
C THR A 45 18.11 13.41 -23.06
N ALA A 46 17.95 12.57 -22.04
CA ALA A 46 17.06 11.40 -22.12
C ALA A 46 15.62 11.82 -22.44
N VAL A 47 15.09 12.83 -21.75
CA VAL A 47 13.73 13.35 -22.01
C VAL A 47 13.64 13.99 -23.40
N ALA A 48 14.67 14.69 -23.87
CA ALA A 48 14.71 15.23 -25.23
C ALA A 48 14.61 14.10 -26.29
N HIS A 49 15.28 12.98 -26.07
CA HIS A 49 15.16 11.80 -26.94
C HIS A 49 13.75 11.21 -26.93
N TRP A 50 13.07 11.16 -25.78
CA TRP A 50 11.68 10.68 -25.68
C TRP A 50 10.73 11.59 -26.47
N ILE A 51 10.88 12.90 -26.38
CA ILE A 51 10.13 13.88 -27.17
C ILE A 51 10.45 13.75 -28.67
N ALA A 52 11.70 13.47 -29.03
CA ALA A 52 12.09 13.21 -30.42
C ALA A 52 11.57 11.85 -30.98
N GLY A 53 10.78 11.10 -30.19
CA GLY A 53 10.14 9.87 -30.63
C GLY A 53 10.88 8.57 -30.29
N VAL A 54 11.92 8.65 -29.44
CA VAL A 54 12.55 7.45 -28.87
C VAL A 54 11.65 6.93 -27.75
N GLN A 55 11.19 5.70 -27.84
CA GLN A 55 10.40 5.11 -26.76
C GLN A 55 11.29 4.81 -25.55
N PRO A 56 10.92 5.27 -24.33
CA PRO A 56 11.58 4.88 -23.10
C PRO A 56 11.49 3.36 -22.87
N LYS A 57 12.38 2.82 -22.04
CA LYS A 57 12.25 1.41 -21.61
C LYS A 57 10.86 1.16 -21.02
N PRO A 58 10.26 -0.01 -21.22
CA PRO A 58 8.88 -0.30 -20.77
C PRO A 58 8.63 0.05 -19.30
N GLN A 59 9.57 -0.30 -18.40
CA GLN A 59 9.51 0.01 -16.96
C GLN A 59 9.49 1.51 -16.65
N VAL A 60 10.13 2.33 -17.49
CA VAL A 60 10.23 3.79 -17.31
C VAL A 60 8.98 4.50 -17.82
N ARG A 61 8.26 3.94 -18.79
CA ARG A 61 7.02 4.52 -19.33
C ARG A 61 5.97 4.72 -18.24
N ALA A 62 5.81 3.72 -17.37
CA ALA A 62 4.90 3.80 -16.24
C ALA A 62 5.30 4.92 -15.26
N LEU A 63 6.60 5.11 -15.00
CA LEU A 63 7.11 6.18 -14.14
C LEU A 63 6.86 7.58 -14.73
N ILE A 64 6.99 7.73 -16.06
CA ILE A 64 6.70 9.00 -16.75
C ILE A 64 5.22 9.36 -16.59
N VAL A 65 4.33 8.40 -16.88
CA VAL A 65 2.88 8.57 -16.77
C VAL A 65 2.50 8.91 -15.33
N GLU A 66 3.08 8.23 -14.35
CA GLU A 66 2.82 8.45 -12.93
C GLU A 66 3.30 9.83 -12.47
N ALA A 67 4.52 10.24 -12.87
CA ALA A 67 5.05 11.56 -12.56
C ALA A 67 4.14 12.69 -13.09
N LEU A 68 3.66 12.54 -14.31
CA LEU A 68 2.75 13.49 -14.95
C LEU A 68 1.36 13.49 -14.29
N SER A 69 0.83 12.31 -13.97
CA SER A 69 -0.47 12.17 -13.27
C SER A 69 -0.45 12.87 -11.91
N ALA A 70 0.61 12.63 -11.13
CA ALA A 70 0.81 13.27 -9.83
C ALA A 70 0.88 14.81 -9.95
N ARG A 71 1.59 15.30 -10.96
CA ARG A 71 1.76 16.75 -11.17
C ARG A 71 0.49 17.43 -11.62
N LEU A 72 -0.24 16.80 -12.55
CA LEU A 72 -1.47 17.34 -13.13
C LEU A 72 -2.69 17.14 -12.23
N GLY A 73 -2.57 16.33 -11.17
CA GLY A 73 -3.69 16.01 -10.27
C GLY A 73 -4.81 15.22 -10.94
N ARG A 74 -4.54 14.60 -12.11
CA ARG A 74 -5.46 13.77 -12.87
C ARG A 74 -4.74 12.58 -13.51
N PRO A 75 -5.47 11.51 -13.81
CA PRO A 75 -4.93 10.39 -14.57
C PRO A 75 -4.37 10.82 -15.93
N VAL A 76 -3.16 10.37 -16.24
CA VAL A 76 -2.55 10.44 -17.58
C VAL A 76 -2.34 9.01 -18.05
N THR A 77 -2.84 8.67 -19.24
CA THR A 77 -2.67 7.33 -19.82
C THR A 77 -1.39 7.24 -20.67
N HIS A 78 -0.89 6.02 -20.90
CA HIS A 78 0.22 5.80 -21.84
C HIS A 78 -0.08 6.36 -23.23
N ALA A 79 -1.33 6.13 -23.71
CA ALA A 79 -1.76 6.65 -25.00
C ALA A 79 -1.78 8.19 -25.06
N GLU A 80 -2.28 8.83 -23.98
CA GLU A 80 -2.26 10.30 -23.86
C GLU A 80 -0.84 10.87 -23.84
N ALA A 81 0.12 10.15 -23.26
CA ALA A 81 1.52 10.52 -23.25
C ALA A 81 2.28 10.14 -24.55
N GLY A 82 1.60 9.53 -25.53
CA GLY A 82 2.24 9.04 -26.74
C GLY A 82 3.30 7.95 -26.49
N LEU A 83 3.10 7.20 -25.40
CA LEU A 83 3.96 6.09 -25.00
C LEU A 83 3.27 4.77 -25.32
N GLU A 84 4.04 3.81 -25.81
CA GLU A 84 3.52 2.45 -25.95
C GLU A 84 3.17 1.90 -24.56
N PRO A 85 2.04 1.19 -24.39
CA PRO A 85 1.75 0.53 -23.12
C PRO A 85 2.91 -0.37 -22.72
N ALA A 86 3.19 -0.46 -21.43
CA ALA A 86 4.11 -1.48 -20.95
C ALA A 86 3.56 -2.85 -21.35
N PRO A 87 4.42 -3.82 -21.76
CA PRO A 87 3.95 -5.18 -21.98
C PRO A 87 3.16 -5.61 -20.75
N SER A 88 1.89 -5.98 -20.95
CA SER A 88 1.09 -6.53 -19.86
C SER A 88 1.81 -7.77 -19.36
N LEU A 89 2.27 -7.76 -18.12
CA LEU A 89 2.78 -8.96 -17.44
C LEU A 89 1.63 -9.94 -17.12
N THR A 90 0.40 -9.47 -17.32
CA THR A 90 -0.79 -10.30 -17.44
C THR A 90 -0.95 -10.69 -18.91
N GLY A 91 -0.98 -11.98 -19.19
CA GLY A 91 -1.51 -12.51 -20.46
C GLY A 91 -2.89 -11.90 -20.79
N PRO A 92 -3.56 -12.29 -21.88
CA PRO A 92 -4.89 -11.80 -22.20
C PRO A 92 -5.72 -11.86 -20.93
N GLN A 93 -6.39 -10.73 -20.58
CA GLN A 93 -7.18 -10.61 -19.34
C GLN A 93 -8.03 -11.88 -19.24
N SER A 94 -7.63 -12.79 -18.34
CA SER A 94 -8.44 -13.94 -18.03
C SER A 94 -9.70 -13.37 -17.34
N ALA A 95 -10.85 -13.84 -17.76
CA ALA A 95 -12.09 -13.40 -17.14
C ALA A 95 -12.25 -13.98 -15.71
N ASP A 96 -11.25 -14.72 -15.21
CA ASP A 96 -11.25 -15.43 -13.94
C ASP A 96 -10.28 -14.77 -12.94
N THR A 97 -10.85 -14.08 -11.96
CA THR A 97 -10.14 -13.46 -10.85
C THR A 97 -9.22 -14.45 -10.09
N VAL A 98 -9.62 -15.73 -10.04
CA VAL A 98 -8.86 -16.77 -9.33
C VAL A 98 -7.58 -17.12 -10.09
N GLU A 99 -7.62 -17.26 -11.42
CA GLU A 99 -6.42 -17.54 -12.22
C GLU A 99 -5.43 -16.37 -12.14
N GLU A 100 -5.92 -15.14 -12.25
CA GLU A 100 -5.08 -13.94 -12.11
C GLU A 100 -4.40 -13.86 -10.74
N LEU A 101 -5.11 -14.22 -9.66
CA LEU A 101 -4.53 -14.27 -8.31
C LEU A 101 -3.42 -15.33 -8.21
N ILE A 102 -3.65 -16.53 -8.74
CA ILE A 102 -2.66 -17.62 -8.74
C ILE A 102 -1.40 -17.20 -9.51
N ASP A 103 -1.56 -16.59 -10.66
CA ASP A 103 -0.44 -16.13 -11.49
C ASP A 103 0.33 -14.98 -10.84
N LEU A 104 -0.37 -14.05 -10.18
CA LEU A 104 0.25 -12.99 -9.39
C LEU A 104 1.07 -13.57 -8.23
N GLY A 105 0.52 -14.54 -7.51
CA GLY A 105 1.21 -15.23 -6.42
C GLY A 105 2.45 -16.00 -6.90
N ARG A 106 2.36 -16.74 -8.00
CA ARG A 106 3.49 -17.44 -8.62
C ARG A 106 4.61 -16.47 -9.04
N ALA A 107 4.23 -15.37 -9.67
CA ALA A 107 5.17 -14.35 -10.08
C ALA A 107 5.83 -13.64 -8.87
N THR A 108 5.13 -13.52 -7.74
CA THR A 108 5.67 -12.98 -6.48
C THR A 108 6.70 -13.93 -5.85
N MET A 109 6.52 -15.25 -5.99
CA MET A 109 7.46 -16.26 -5.46
C MET A 109 8.72 -16.42 -6.31
N ASP A 110 8.66 -16.13 -7.61
CA ASP A 110 9.81 -16.22 -8.53
C ASP A 110 10.73 -14.99 -8.33
N PRO A 111 11.99 -15.14 -7.89
CA PRO A 111 12.90 -14.02 -7.66
C PRO A 111 13.14 -13.15 -8.89
N SER A 112 13.18 -13.75 -10.10
CA SER A 112 13.40 -13.04 -11.36
C SER A 112 12.17 -12.21 -11.77
N ARG A 113 10.97 -12.71 -11.50
CA ARG A 113 9.70 -12.02 -11.78
C ARG A 113 9.32 -11.05 -10.66
N ARG A 114 9.70 -11.36 -9.41
CA ARG A 114 9.48 -10.47 -8.26
C ARG A 114 10.11 -9.10 -8.48
N SER A 115 11.34 -9.04 -8.99
CA SER A 115 12.01 -7.77 -9.31
C SER A 115 11.27 -6.97 -10.37
N LEU A 116 10.69 -7.64 -11.37
CA LEU A 116 9.86 -7.01 -12.41
C LEU A 116 8.50 -6.54 -11.86
N LEU A 117 7.91 -7.29 -10.94
CA LEU A 117 6.65 -6.91 -10.28
C LEU A 117 6.86 -5.80 -9.24
N ALA A 118 7.95 -5.85 -8.49
CA ALA A 118 8.35 -4.78 -7.58
C ALA A 118 8.64 -3.48 -8.35
N ALA A 119 9.08 -3.60 -9.61
CA ALA A 119 9.24 -2.47 -10.53
C ALA A 119 7.91 -1.92 -11.09
N THR A 120 6.75 -2.53 -10.76
CA THR A 120 5.45 -1.95 -11.11
C THR A 120 5.12 -0.80 -10.18
N VAL A 121 4.75 0.34 -10.76
CA VAL A 121 4.44 1.57 -10.02
C VAL A 121 3.00 1.57 -9.61
N PHE A 122 2.70 2.13 -8.44
CA PHE A 122 1.34 2.48 -8.07
C PHE A 122 0.74 3.42 -9.12
N SER A 123 -0.46 3.13 -9.60
CA SER A 123 -1.15 3.97 -10.56
C SER A 123 -2.29 4.75 -9.89
N ALA A 124 -2.16 6.07 -9.81
CA ALA A 124 -3.25 6.95 -9.39
C ALA A 124 -4.40 6.97 -10.42
N ALA A 125 -4.14 6.54 -11.65
CA ALA A 125 -5.11 6.46 -12.73
C ALA A 125 -5.99 5.20 -12.69
N LEU A 126 -5.71 4.26 -11.79
CA LEU A 126 -6.49 3.03 -11.71
C LEU A 126 -7.93 3.34 -11.32
N SER A 127 -8.88 3.03 -12.20
CA SER A 127 -10.30 3.05 -11.87
C SER A 127 -10.64 1.81 -11.05
N VAL A 128 -11.28 2.02 -9.90
CA VAL A 128 -11.77 0.93 -9.07
C VAL A 128 -13.14 0.50 -9.61
N PRO A 129 -13.37 -0.81 -9.87
CA PRO A 129 -14.68 -1.29 -10.27
C PRO A 129 -15.71 -0.99 -9.17
N ALA A 130 -16.86 -0.42 -9.55
CA ALA A 130 -17.95 -0.24 -8.60
C ALA A 130 -18.41 -1.60 -8.05
N PHE A 131 -18.87 -1.62 -6.80
CA PHE A 131 -19.51 -2.80 -6.21
C PHE A 131 -20.88 -2.99 -6.84
N THR A 132 -20.91 -3.56 -8.04
CA THR A 132 -22.13 -3.97 -8.73
C THR A 132 -22.24 -5.48 -8.64
N HIS A 133 -23.47 -5.99 -8.44
CA HIS A 133 -23.68 -7.45 -8.49
C HIS A 133 -23.18 -7.95 -9.86
N PRO A 134 -22.27 -8.95 -9.90
CA PRO A 134 -21.84 -9.51 -11.17
C PRO A 134 -23.08 -10.04 -11.89
N ALA A 135 -23.28 -9.62 -13.12
CA ALA A 135 -24.23 -10.30 -14.01
C ALA A 135 -23.82 -11.78 -14.01
N ARG A 136 -24.75 -12.64 -13.62
CA ARG A 136 -24.55 -14.08 -13.46
C ARG A 136 -24.00 -14.64 -14.77
N ALA A 137 -22.68 -14.68 -14.92
CA ALA A 137 -22.04 -15.42 -15.99
C ALA A 137 -22.32 -16.90 -15.67
N ALA A 138 -23.08 -17.54 -16.56
CA ALA A 138 -23.48 -18.93 -16.41
C ALA A 138 -22.24 -19.78 -16.16
N ALA A 139 -22.19 -20.41 -14.99
CA ALA A 139 -21.20 -21.41 -14.65
C ALA A 139 -21.57 -22.72 -15.35
N ASP A 140 -21.34 -22.78 -16.67
CA ASP A 140 -21.46 -23.98 -17.47
C ASP A 140 -20.20 -24.18 -18.32
N SER A 141 -19.15 -24.70 -17.64
CA SER A 141 -18.14 -25.49 -18.32
C SER A 141 -17.48 -26.46 -17.33
N VAL A 142 -18.26 -27.47 -16.92
CA VAL A 142 -17.69 -28.66 -16.30
C VAL A 142 -17.02 -29.48 -17.40
N THR A 143 -15.71 -29.41 -17.49
CA THR A 143 -14.94 -30.38 -18.31
C THR A 143 -14.85 -31.68 -17.49
N PRO A 144 -15.43 -32.80 -17.98
CA PRO A 144 -15.36 -34.07 -17.27
C PRO A 144 -13.94 -34.64 -17.38
N GLY A 145 -13.28 -34.92 -16.25
CA GLY A 145 -12.06 -35.73 -16.32
C GLY A 145 -11.01 -35.59 -15.21
N LYS A 146 -11.09 -34.66 -14.29
CA LYS A 146 -10.17 -34.62 -13.11
C LYS A 146 -10.93 -35.00 -11.84
N LYS A 147 -10.29 -35.83 -10.98
CA LYS A 147 -10.78 -36.07 -9.60
C LYS A 147 -11.01 -34.71 -8.94
N THR A 148 -12.26 -34.28 -8.85
CA THR A 148 -12.62 -32.98 -8.31
C THR A 148 -12.52 -33.07 -6.79
N VAL A 149 -11.55 -32.37 -6.23
CA VAL A 149 -11.45 -32.15 -4.78
C VAL A 149 -12.73 -31.41 -4.36
N ARG A 150 -13.42 -31.93 -3.37
CA ARG A 150 -14.59 -31.26 -2.77
C ARG A 150 -14.17 -30.58 -1.48
N ILE A 151 -14.51 -29.32 -1.33
CA ILE A 151 -14.21 -28.52 -0.14
C ILE A 151 -15.46 -28.27 0.71
N SER A 152 -15.24 -27.99 1.98
CA SER A 152 -16.26 -27.73 2.99
C SER A 152 -15.92 -26.49 3.82
N SER A 153 -16.74 -26.16 4.80
CA SER A 153 -16.48 -25.07 5.75
C SER A 153 -15.16 -25.22 6.53
N SER A 154 -14.63 -26.45 6.66
CA SER A 154 -13.35 -26.66 7.34
C SER A 154 -12.16 -26.05 6.60
N GLN A 155 -12.14 -26.11 5.25
CA GLN A 155 -11.12 -25.43 4.44
C GLN A 155 -11.24 -23.91 4.54
N VAL A 156 -12.46 -23.37 4.58
CA VAL A 156 -12.69 -21.94 4.82
C VAL A 156 -12.10 -21.51 6.16
N GLN A 157 -12.39 -22.28 7.23
CA GLN A 157 -11.85 -22.00 8.56
C GLN A 157 -10.31 -22.10 8.59
N SER A 158 -9.73 -23.03 7.84
CA SER A 158 -8.28 -23.15 7.70
C SER A 158 -7.65 -21.90 7.08
N ILE A 159 -8.30 -21.31 6.05
CA ILE A 159 -7.80 -20.03 5.47
C ILE A 159 -7.87 -18.92 6.50
N ARG A 160 -9.01 -18.74 7.17
CA ARG A 160 -9.18 -17.69 8.20
C ARG A 160 -8.12 -17.82 9.30
N THR A 161 -7.96 -19.02 9.86
CA THR A 161 -6.94 -19.27 10.90
C THR A 161 -5.52 -18.98 10.41
N MET A 162 -5.18 -19.40 9.18
CA MET A 162 -3.85 -19.13 8.63
C MET A 162 -3.65 -17.65 8.37
N THR A 163 -4.69 -16.92 7.92
CA THR A 163 -4.64 -15.47 7.71
C THR A 163 -4.34 -14.75 9.03
N ASP A 164 -5.00 -15.16 10.12
CA ASP A 164 -4.73 -14.60 11.45
C ASP A 164 -3.28 -14.86 11.89
N ARG A 165 -2.77 -16.08 11.69
CA ARG A 165 -1.38 -16.41 12.02
C ARG A 165 -0.36 -15.62 11.18
N ILE A 166 -0.65 -15.41 9.92
CA ILE A 166 0.20 -14.59 9.04
C ILE A 166 0.15 -13.12 9.49
N ALA A 167 -1.00 -12.62 9.97
CA ALA A 167 -1.10 -11.29 10.54
C ALA A 167 -0.28 -11.15 11.84
N ASP A 168 -0.32 -12.15 12.73
CA ASP A 168 0.53 -12.19 13.93
C ASP A 168 2.03 -12.12 13.55
N ILE A 169 2.45 -12.92 12.55
CA ILE A 169 3.84 -12.91 12.06
C ILE A 169 4.22 -11.56 11.44
N LEU A 170 3.30 -10.93 10.70
CA LEU A 170 3.50 -9.59 10.18
C LEU A 170 3.76 -8.59 11.31
N ASP A 171 2.96 -8.66 12.37
CA ASP A 171 3.06 -7.73 13.49
C ASP A 171 4.35 -7.95 14.30
N GLU A 172 4.76 -9.19 14.52
CA GLU A 172 5.94 -9.52 15.32
C GLU A 172 7.26 -9.43 14.56
N LEU A 173 7.31 -10.01 13.35
CA LEU A 173 8.54 -10.22 12.58
C LEU A 173 8.64 -9.35 11.32
N GLY A 174 7.53 -8.74 10.90
CA GLY A 174 7.47 -7.85 9.76
C GLY A 174 7.11 -8.52 8.43
N ALA A 175 6.84 -7.66 7.45
CA ALA A 175 6.36 -8.07 6.13
C ALA A 175 7.37 -8.90 5.32
N GLY A 176 8.66 -8.71 5.55
CA GLY A 176 9.70 -9.49 4.87
C GLY A 176 9.61 -11.00 5.14
N HIS A 177 9.15 -11.38 6.35
CA HIS A 177 8.89 -12.78 6.71
C HIS A 177 7.48 -13.23 6.34
N ALA A 178 6.47 -12.40 6.62
CA ALA A 178 5.07 -12.78 6.46
C ALA A 178 4.62 -12.89 4.99
N MET A 179 5.09 -12.00 4.11
CA MET A 179 4.63 -11.95 2.71
C MET A 179 4.99 -13.19 1.88
N PRO A 180 6.22 -13.78 1.97
CA PRO A 180 6.52 -15.04 1.29
C PRO A 180 5.61 -16.18 1.73
N MET A 181 5.27 -16.26 3.03
CA MET A 181 4.37 -17.28 3.57
C MET A 181 2.94 -17.11 3.02
N ALA A 182 2.42 -15.88 3.00
CA ALA A 182 1.11 -15.59 2.42
C ALA A 182 1.05 -15.94 0.94
N SER A 183 2.05 -15.54 0.16
CA SER A 183 2.11 -15.83 -1.28
C SER A 183 2.16 -17.34 -1.56
N ALA A 184 2.97 -18.09 -0.81
CA ALA A 184 3.05 -19.54 -0.94
C ALA A 184 1.73 -20.22 -0.57
N PHE A 185 1.07 -19.76 0.50
CA PHE A 185 -0.22 -20.30 0.93
C PHE A 185 -1.34 -19.99 -0.08
N LEU A 186 -1.37 -18.78 -0.63
CA LEU A 186 -2.29 -18.39 -1.71
C LEU A 186 -2.16 -19.31 -2.92
N VAL A 187 -0.93 -19.56 -3.40
CA VAL A 187 -0.70 -20.34 -4.62
C VAL A 187 -0.92 -21.85 -4.40
N ASN A 188 -0.34 -22.37 -3.32
CA ASN A 188 -0.23 -23.84 -3.16
C ASN A 188 -1.46 -24.46 -2.46
N THR A 189 -2.25 -23.64 -1.75
CA THR A 189 -3.40 -24.13 -0.96
C THR A 189 -4.70 -23.46 -1.37
N VAL A 190 -4.76 -22.13 -1.29
CA VAL A 190 -6.01 -21.38 -1.52
C VAL A 190 -6.44 -21.46 -2.99
N GLY A 191 -5.52 -21.28 -3.94
CA GLY A 191 -5.80 -21.35 -5.37
C GLY A 191 -6.47 -22.68 -5.80
N PRO A 192 -5.90 -23.85 -5.47
CA PRO A 192 -6.56 -25.15 -5.69
C PRO A 192 -7.94 -25.28 -5.02
N TRP A 193 -8.14 -24.72 -3.83
CA TRP A 193 -9.43 -24.74 -3.17
C TRP A 193 -10.46 -23.82 -3.81
N LEU A 194 -10.07 -22.68 -4.31
CA LEU A 194 -10.94 -21.78 -5.09
C LEU A 194 -11.45 -22.41 -6.39
N GLN A 195 -10.68 -23.33 -6.97
CA GLN A 195 -11.02 -24.09 -8.19
C GLN A 195 -11.76 -25.41 -7.86
N ALA A 196 -11.90 -25.77 -6.60
CA ALA A 196 -12.55 -27.02 -6.17
C ALA A 196 -14.08 -26.94 -6.23
N GLN A 197 -14.74 -28.09 -6.19
CA GLN A 197 -16.19 -28.15 -6.08
C GLN A 197 -16.66 -27.81 -4.67
N ALA A 198 -17.67 -26.94 -4.56
CA ALA A 198 -18.28 -26.53 -3.30
C ALA A 198 -19.78 -26.25 -3.48
N THR A 199 -20.51 -26.22 -2.36
CA THR A 199 -21.84 -25.62 -2.34
C THR A 199 -21.71 -24.09 -2.55
N GLU A 200 -22.76 -23.43 -3.01
CA GLU A 200 -22.74 -21.97 -3.23
C GLU A 200 -22.34 -21.18 -1.96
N SER A 201 -22.88 -21.58 -0.81
CA SER A 201 -22.53 -20.95 0.47
C SER A 201 -21.04 -21.12 0.81
N VAL A 202 -20.49 -22.33 0.71
CA VAL A 202 -19.07 -22.60 0.97
C VAL A 202 -18.19 -21.86 -0.05
N ARG A 203 -18.61 -21.76 -1.32
CA ARG A 203 -17.90 -21.00 -2.35
C ARG A 203 -17.82 -19.52 -2.00
N LYS A 204 -18.92 -18.89 -1.59
CA LYS A 204 -18.93 -17.47 -1.15
C LYS A 204 -18.03 -17.24 0.06
N ASP A 205 -18.15 -18.11 1.08
CA ASP A 205 -17.29 -18.04 2.27
C ASP A 205 -15.80 -18.21 1.93
N MET A 206 -15.49 -19.08 0.97
CA MET A 206 -14.13 -19.33 0.48
C MET A 206 -13.56 -18.09 -0.23
N LEU A 207 -14.33 -17.47 -1.12
CA LEU A 207 -13.97 -16.24 -1.81
C LEU A 207 -13.74 -15.08 -0.82
N ALA A 208 -14.62 -14.95 0.19
CA ALA A 208 -14.46 -13.94 1.24
C ALA A 208 -13.17 -14.16 2.05
N ALA A 209 -12.90 -15.38 2.50
CA ALA A 209 -11.68 -15.71 3.24
C ALA A 209 -10.40 -15.52 2.37
N ALA A 210 -10.46 -15.88 1.10
CA ALA A 210 -9.36 -15.65 0.15
C ALA A 210 -9.15 -14.15 -0.11
N SER A 211 -10.21 -13.36 -0.17
CA SER A 211 -10.14 -11.90 -0.30
C SER A 211 -9.42 -11.25 0.89
N ASP A 212 -9.73 -11.67 2.12
CA ASP A 212 -9.05 -11.17 3.32
C ASP A 212 -7.54 -11.46 3.29
N LEU A 213 -7.13 -12.69 2.95
CA LEU A 213 -5.71 -13.03 2.83
C LEU A 213 -5.03 -12.26 1.69
N THR A 214 -5.73 -12.07 0.58
CA THR A 214 -5.22 -11.30 -0.56
C THR A 214 -5.04 -9.82 -0.21
N TYR A 215 -5.99 -9.23 0.51
CA TYR A 215 -5.87 -7.90 1.09
C TYR A 215 -4.66 -7.78 2.02
N LEU A 216 -4.49 -8.73 2.95
CA LEU A 216 -3.34 -8.75 3.86
C LEU A 216 -2.01 -8.84 3.09
N THR A 217 -1.97 -9.63 2.00
CA THR A 217 -0.78 -9.74 1.14
C THR A 217 -0.47 -8.40 0.45
N GLY A 218 -1.48 -7.68 -0.02
CA GLY A 218 -1.33 -6.33 -0.56
C GLY A 218 -0.81 -5.33 0.48
N TRP A 219 -1.27 -5.45 1.72
CA TRP A 219 -0.80 -4.64 2.85
C TRP A 219 0.68 -4.89 3.15
N MET A 220 1.12 -6.16 3.16
CA MET A 220 2.53 -6.53 3.32
C MET A 220 3.40 -5.99 2.18
N ALA A 221 2.93 -6.06 0.94
CA ALA A 221 3.64 -5.50 -0.21
C ALA A 221 3.85 -3.96 -0.08
N MET A 222 2.92 -3.25 0.56
CA MET A 222 3.09 -1.83 0.88
C MET A 222 4.22 -1.60 1.90
N TYR A 223 4.34 -2.44 2.94
CA TYR A 223 5.46 -2.38 3.89
C TYR A 223 6.80 -2.72 3.23
N GLU A 224 6.79 -3.61 2.24
CA GLU A 224 7.96 -3.95 1.42
C GLU A 224 8.24 -2.90 0.32
N LYS A 225 7.49 -1.79 0.29
CA LYS A 225 7.58 -0.71 -0.70
C LYS A 225 7.35 -1.16 -2.15
N ALA A 226 6.82 -2.35 -2.34
CA ALA A 226 6.39 -2.88 -3.63
C ALA A 226 4.96 -2.38 -3.95
N HIS A 227 4.82 -1.04 -4.07
CA HIS A 227 3.51 -0.39 -4.12
C HIS A 227 2.66 -0.82 -5.30
N GLY A 228 3.23 -1.01 -6.49
CA GLY A 228 2.50 -1.51 -7.64
C GLY A 228 2.03 -2.96 -7.47
N LEU A 229 2.85 -3.80 -6.83
CA LEU A 229 2.46 -5.16 -6.46
C LEU A 229 1.33 -5.15 -5.42
N GLY A 230 1.44 -4.30 -4.40
CA GLY A 230 0.39 -4.12 -3.38
C GLY A 230 -0.94 -3.70 -4.01
N GLN A 231 -0.92 -2.76 -4.94
CA GLN A 231 -2.11 -2.33 -5.67
C GLN A 231 -2.75 -3.48 -6.48
N ARG A 232 -1.94 -4.35 -7.11
CA ARG A 232 -2.46 -5.52 -7.83
C ARG A 232 -3.16 -6.50 -6.88
N TYR A 233 -2.55 -6.81 -5.74
CA TYR A 233 -3.20 -7.65 -4.73
C TYR A 233 -4.51 -7.05 -4.24
N TYR A 234 -4.57 -5.72 -4.02
CA TYR A 234 -5.81 -5.05 -3.65
C TYR A 234 -6.89 -5.16 -4.74
N VAL A 235 -6.52 -5.04 -6.02
CA VAL A 235 -7.48 -5.22 -7.14
C VAL A 235 -8.04 -6.65 -7.14
N GLN A 236 -7.19 -7.66 -6.94
CA GLN A 236 -7.63 -9.05 -6.82
C GLN A 236 -8.54 -9.27 -5.60
N ALA A 237 -8.19 -8.69 -4.46
CA ALA A 237 -9.02 -8.74 -3.25
C ALA A 237 -10.42 -8.11 -3.48
N LEU A 238 -10.48 -6.95 -4.17
CA LEU A 238 -11.77 -6.34 -4.56
C LEU A 238 -12.59 -7.24 -5.48
N GLY A 239 -11.96 -7.93 -6.45
CA GLY A 239 -12.61 -8.90 -7.34
C GLY A 239 -13.25 -10.05 -6.55
N LEU A 240 -12.46 -10.69 -5.68
CA LEU A 240 -12.92 -11.79 -4.83
C LEU A 240 -14.03 -11.35 -3.86
N ALA A 241 -13.88 -10.18 -3.19
CA ALA A 241 -14.91 -9.65 -2.29
C ALA A 241 -16.22 -9.38 -3.01
N ARG A 242 -16.16 -8.86 -4.24
CA ARG A 242 -17.35 -8.63 -5.07
C ARG A 242 -18.04 -9.94 -5.45
N GLU A 243 -17.27 -10.95 -5.86
CA GLU A 243 -17.82 -12.28 -6.17
C GLU A 243 -18.43 -12.99 -4.94
N ALA A 244 -17.83 -12.75 -3.76
CA ALA A 244 -18.35 -13.22 -2.47
C ALA A 244 -19.56 -12.43 -1.97
N GLU A 245 -19.87 -11.26 -2.55
CA GLU A 245 -20.82 -10.27 -2.02
C GLU A 245 -20.40 -9.77 -0.61
N ASP A 246 -19.08 -9.75 -0.34
CA ASP A 246 -18.52 -9.33 0.95
C ASP A 246 -18.17 -7.82 0.93
N HIS A 247 -19.13 -7.01 1.38
CA HIS A 247 -18.97 -5.56 1.50
C HIS A 247 -17.88 -5.17 2.50
N VAL A 248 -17.69 -5.95 3.58
CA VAL A 248 -16.74 -5.61 4.65
C VAL A 248 -15.31 -5.63 4.11
N THR A 249 -14.89 -6.73 3.47
CA THR A 249 -13.55 -6.84 2.89
C THR A 249 -13.38 -5.89 1.71
N TYR A 250 -14.44 -5.65 0.92
CA TYR A 250 -14.41 -4.67 -0.17
C TYR A 250 -14.08 -3.27 0.34
N CYS A 251 -14.82 -2.77 1.33
CA CYS A 251 -14.59 -1.45 1.93
C CYS A 251 -13.22 -1.34 2.61
N ARG A 252 -12.81 -2.38 3.32
CA ARG A 252 -11.49 -2.48 3.97
C ARG A 252 -10.37 -2.40 2.93
N THR A 253 -10.54 -3.05 1.78
CA THR A 253 -9.56 -3.03 0.68
C THR A 253 -9.45 -1.65 0.05
N LEU A 254 -10.58 -0.99 -0.25
CA LEU A 254 -10.58 0.41 -0.74
C LEU A 254 -9.90 1.36 0.24
N ARG A 255 -10.16 1.19 1.53
CA ARG A 255 -9.48 1.96 2.58
C ARG A 255 -7.97 1.68 2.57
N GLY A 256 -7.53 0.44 2.39
CA GLY A 256 -6.11 0.08 2.24
C GLY A 256 -5.46 0.77 1.05
N MET A 257 -6.14 0.80 -0.10
CA MET A 257 -5.70 1.55 -1.28
C MET A 257 -5.64 3.05 -1.04
N SER A 258 -6.60 3.62 -0.30
CA SER A 258 -6.58 5.02 0.12
C SER A 258 -5.37 5.33 0.99
N LEU A 259 -5.06 4.50 1.98
CA LEU A 259 -3.87 4.67 2.81
C LEU A 259 -2.59 4.57 2.00
N GLN A 260 -2.52 3.64 1.03
CA GLN A 260 -1.38 3.54 0.12
C GLN A 260 -1.18 4.82 -0.68
N ALA A 261 -2.26 5.37 -1.24
CA ALA A 261 -2.24 6.65 -1.94
C ALA A 261 -1.81 7.80 -1.03
N SER A 262 -2.29 7.83 0.23
CA SER A 262 -1.87 8.81 1.25
C SER A 262 -0.38 8.74 1.53
N ASN A 263 0.17 7.56 1.74
CA ASN A 263 1.60 7.34 2.00
C ASN A 263 2.49 7.78 0.82
N LEU A 264 1.96 7.73 -0.39
CA LEU A 264 2.65 8.16 -1.61
C LEU A 264 2.43 9.64 -1.96
N GLY A 265 1.61 10.35 -1.18
CA GLY A 265 1.35 11.78 -1.36
C GLY A 265 0.26 12.10 -2.39
N TYR A 266 -0.54 11.12 -2.84
CA TYR A 266 -1.64 11.30 -3.79
C TYR A 266 -2.94 11.68 -3.05
N GLY A 267 -2.99 12.85 -2.42
CA GLY A 267 -4.12 13.31 -1.61
C GLY A 267 -5.49 13.21 -2.29
N PRO A 268 -5.67 13.74 -3.53
CA PRO A 268 -6.95 13.63 -4.24
C PRO A 268 -7.39 12.17 -4.46
N LYS A 269 -6.47 11.28 -4.86
CA LYS A 269 -6.78 9.85 -5.05
C LYS A 269 -7.06 9.14 -3.74
N ALA A 270 -6.35 9.52 -2.68
CA ALA A 270 -6.59 8.99 -1.35
C ALA A 270 -8.02 9.33 -0.86
N LEU A 271 -8.46 10.58 -1.08
CA LEU A 271 -9.83 11.00 -0.72
C LEU A 271 -10.89 10.29 -1.56
N GLU A 272 -10.72 10.21 -2.88
CA GLU A 272 -11.62 9.47 -3.78
C GLU A 272 -11.83 8.02 -3.30
N LEU A 273 -10.73 7.31 -3.00
CA LEU A 273 -10.78 5.92 -2.54
C LEU A 273 -11.41 5.80 -1.15
N ALA A 274 -11.15 6.75 -0.24
CA ALA A 274 -11.75 6.76 1.10
C ALA A 274 -13.27 7.01 1.03
N ASP A 275 -13.72 7.91 0.16
CA ASP A 275 -15.14 8.19 -0.05
C ASP A 275 -15.84 6.98 -0.68
N SER A 276 -15.26 6.37 -1.72
CA SER A 276 -15.78 5.13 -2.32
C SER A 276 -15.87 3.98 -1.30
N ALA A 277 -14.91 3.85 -0.38
CA ALA A 277 -14.97 2.87 0.68
C ALA A 277 -16.16 3.11 1.63
N ALA A 278 -16.41 4.37 2.00
CA ALA A 278 -17.51 4.73 2.89
C ALA A 278 -18.89 4.56 2.23
N GLU A 279 -18.99 4.83 0.93
CA GLU A 279 -20.22 4.66 0.14
C GLU A 279 -20.58 3.18 -0.06
N ALA A 280 -19.60 2.32 -0.21
CA ALA A 280 -19.81 0.88 -0.41
C ALA A 280 -20.19 0.11 0.88
N ALA A 281 -20.28 0.77 2.04
CA ALA A 281 -20.55 0.17 3.35
C ALA A 281 -21.84 0.66 4.03
N PRO A 282 -23.03 0.59 3.40
CA PRO A 282 -24.24 1.16 3.96
C PRO A 282 -24.68 0.53 5.30
N SER A 283 -24.28 -0.70 5.59
CA SER A 283 -24.62 -1.47 6.78
C SER A 283 -23.40 -1.84 7.64
N ALA A 284 -22.32 -1.05 7.57
CA ALA A 284 -21.13 -1.30 8.35
C ALA A 284 -21.39 -1.18 9.86
N GLY A 285 -20.86 -2.13 10.63
CA GLY A 285 -20.86 -2.01 12.09
C GLY A 285 -20.03 -0.80 12.57
N PRO A 286 -20.23 -0.35 13.82
CA PRO A 286 -19.62 0.89 14.33
C PRO A 286 -18.10 0.95 14.17
N ARG A 287 -17.41 -0.17 14.36
CA ARG A 287 -15.96 -0.26 14.22
C ARG A 287 -15.49 0.00 12.78
N LEU A 288 -16.15 -0.61 11.79
CA LEU A 288 -15.83 -0.38 10.38
C LEU A 288 -16.16 1.06 9.97
N VAL A 289 -17.28 1.62 10.43
CA VAL A 289 -17.61 3.04 10.21
C VAL A 289 -16.50 3.93 10.76
N ALA A 290 -16.04 3.70 12.00
CA ALA A 290 -14.94 4.48 12.60
C ALA A 290 -13.66 4.38 11.75
N PHE A 291 -13.34 3.18 11.27
CA PHE A 291 -12.16 2.92 10.43
C PHE A 291 -12.19 3.69 9.10
N LEU A 292 -13.34 3.67 8.42
CA LEU A 292 -13.52 4.37 7.16
C LEU A 292 -13.50 5.90 7.36
N ARG A 293 -14.19 6.42 8.39
CA ARG A 293 -14.21 7.84 8.72
C ARG A 293 -12.83 8.38 9.10
N GLY A 294 -12.03 7.61 9.85
CA GLY A 294 -10.64 7.97 10.16
C GLY A 294 -9.79 8.15 8.91
N GLN A 295 -9.90 7.25 7.93
CA GLN A 295 -9.19 7.37 6.66
C GLN A 295 -9.70 8.56 5.82
N GLN A 296 -11.02 8.80 5.77
CA GLN A 296 -11.58 10.00 5.12
C GLN A 296 -11.03 11.29 5.74
N ALA A 297 -10.93 11.35 7.08
CA ALA A 297 -10.38 12.50 7.79
C ALA A 297 -8.93 12.78 7.37
N HIS A 298 -8.09 11.76 7.36
CA HIS A 298 -6.69 11.87 6.93
C HIS A 298 -6.60 12.33 5.47
N SER A 299 -7.33 11.68 4.57
CA SER A 299 -7.29 12.04 3.14
C SER A 299 -7.83 13.45 2.87
N ALA A 300 -8.89 13.89 3.56
CA ALA A 300 -9.42 15.24 3.46
C ALA A 300 -8.41 16.30 3.93
N SER A 301 -7.67 16.02 5.02
CA SER A 301 -6.64 16.94 5.50
C SER A 301 -5.49 17.12 4.50
N MET A 302 -5.11 16.06 3.77
CA MET A 302 -4.07 16.11 2.73
C MET A 302 -4.41 17.05 1.57
N VAL A 303 -5.71 17.24 1.27
CA VAL A 303 -6.18 18.15 0.22
C VAL A 303 -6.67 19.50 0.76
N GLY A 304 -6.41 19.76 2.05
CA GLY A 304 -6.73 21.06 2.69
C GLY A 304 -8.17 21.25 3.12
N LEU A 305 -9.02 20.21 3.08
CA LEU A 305 -10.43 20.25 3.49
C LEU A 305 -10.56 20.09 5.01
N LYS A 306 -10.02 21.06 5.77
CA LYS A 306 -9.90 21.01 7.23
C LYS A 306 -11.22 20.72 7.95
N GLN A 307 -12.27 21.46 7.63
CA GLN A 307 -13.57 21.29 8.28
C GLN A 307 -14.12 19.88 8.07
N GLN A 308 -13.98 19.34 6.86
CA GLN A 308 -14.39 17.97 6.56
C GLN A 308 -13.53 16.96 7.35
N ALA A 309 -12.21 17.16 7.44
CA ALA A 309 -11.33 16.30 8.21
C ALA A 309 -11.76 16.23 9.69
N HIS A 310 -12.02 17.36 10.33
CA HIS A 310 -12.50 17.38 11.73
C HIS A 310 -13.89 16.76 11.90
N THR A 311 -14.80 17.00 10.96
CA THR A 311 -16.13 16.37 10.98
C THR A 311 -16.00 14.85 10.93
N ARG A 312 -15.15 14.32 10.03
CA ARG A 312 -14.90 12.88 9.91
C ARG A 312 -14.18 12.29 11.11
N LEU A 313 -13.26 13.01 11.76
CA LEU A 313 -12.67 12.58 13.04
C LEU A 313 -13.72 12.44 14.13
N LYS A 314 -14.61 13.42 14.27
CA LYS A 314 -15.70 13.37 15.24
C LYS A 314 -16.65 12.20 14.98
N GLU A 315 -17.01 11.96 13.73
CA GLU A 315 -17.82 10.80 13.32
C GLU A 315 -17.10 9.47 13.65
N ALA A 316 -15.78 9.40 13.41
CA ALA A 316 -14.98 8.23 13.75
C ALA A 316 -14.97 7.96 15.27
N GLU A 317 -14.78 9.00 16.08
CA GLU A 317 -14.81 8.91 17.54
C GLU A 317 -16.17 8.46 18.07
N GLN A 318 -17.25 9.04 17.56
CA GLN A 318 -18.62 8.68 17.91
C GLN A 318 -18.97 7.22 17.51
N ALA A 319 -18.49 6.77 16.36
CA ALA A 319 -18.68 5.41 15.93
C ALA A 319 -17.86 4.44 16.80
N LEU A 320 -16.60 4.79 17.09
CA LEU A 320 -15.72 3.98 17.94
C LEU A 320 -16.26 3.83 19.37
N SER A 321 -16.89 4.87 19.94
CA SER A 321 -17.51 4.79 21.28
C SER A 321 -18.70 3.83 21.35
N LYS A 322 -19.28 3.47 20.22
CA LYS A 322 -20.38 2.48 20.10
C LYS A 322 -19.90 1.09 19.71
N ALA A 323 -18.61 0.93 19.40
CA ALA A 323 -18.03 -0.34 19.00
C ALA A 323 -17.85 -1.25 20.24
N ASP A 324 -18.09 -2.53 20.07
CA ASP A 324 -17.75 -3.54 21.07
C ASP A 324 -16.22 -3.70 21.22
N ASN A 325 -15.79 -4.42 22.27
CA ASN A 325 -14.36 -4.66 22.53
C ASN A 325 -13.77 -5.81 21.71
N HIS A 326 -14.51 -6.39 20.77
CA HIS A 326 -13.97 -7.44 19.90
C HIS A 326 -12.93 -6.87 18.95
N ARG A 327 -11.73 -7.43 18.98
CA ARG A 327 -10.71 -7.21 17.97
C ARG A 327 -10.96 -8.17 16.80
N ASP A 328 -11.37 -7.63 15.66
CA ASP A 328 -11.27 -8.39 14.42
C ASP A 328 -9.79 -8.55 14.06
N ALA A 329 -9.37 -9.77 13.75
CA ALA A 329 -7.97 -10.16 13.57
C ALA A 329 -7.23 -9.36 12.48
N ILE A 330 -7.94 -8.81 11.50
CA ILE A 330 -7.34 -8.06 10.40
C ILE A 330 -7.77 -6.60 10.46
N GLY A 331 -6.89 -5.74 11.02
CA GLY A 331 -7.04 -4.29 10.97
C GLY A 331 -8.17 -3.75 11.83
N GLY A 332 -8.31 -4.27 13.05
CA GLY A 332 -9.23 -3.72 14.05
C GLY A 332 -8.97 -2.23 14.25
N TYR A 333 -10.02 -1.41 14.18
CA TYR A 333 -9.92 0.01 14.48
C TYR A 333 -10.25 0.25 15.94
N ASP A 334 -9.26 0.69 16.69
CA ASP A 334 -9.35 0.99 18.12
C ASP A 334 -8.90 2.44 18.41
N GLN A 335 -8.81 2.78 19.70
CA GLN A 335 -8.36 4.09 20.13
C GLN A 335 -6.93 4.41 19.66
N THR A 336 -6.07 3.40 19.51
CA THR A 336 -4.71 3.56 18.98
C THR A 336 -4.74 4.07 17.54
N ALA A 337 -5.51 3.40 16.69
CA ALA A 337 -5.66 3.77 15.28
C ALA A 337 -6.37 5.12 15.10
N TYR A 338 -7.37 5.43 15.94
CA TYR A 338 -8.02 6.74 15.94
C TYR A 338 -7.01 7.86 16.25
N LEU A 339 -6.23 7.74 17.32
CA LEU A 339 -5.23 8.73 17.68
C LEU A 339 -4.12 8.87 16.62
N PHE A 340 -3.82 7.78 15.92
CA PHE A 340 -2.91 7.82 14.78
C PHE A 340 -3.47 8.70 13.64
N HIS A 341 -4.77 8.56 13.29
CA HIS A 341 -5.42 9.44 12.32
C HIS A 341 -5.48 10.90 12.80
N VAL A 342 -5.84 11.15 14.07
CA VAL A 342 -5.79 12.51 14.67
C VAL A 342 -4.39 13.12 14.48
N SER A 343 -3.37 12.34 14.75
CA SER A 343 -1.97 12.76 14.60
C SER A 343 -1.62 13.14 13.14
N HIS A 344 -2.15 12.43 12.16
CA HIS A 344 -1.94 12.75 10.74
C HIS A 344 -2.68 14.01 10.32
N VAL A 345 -3.95 14.15 10.70
CA VAL A 345 -4.75 15.36 10.40
C VAL A 345 -4.06 16.61 10.95
N LEU A 346 -3.66 16.60 12.22
CA LEU A 346 -2.97 17.73 12.84
C LEU A 346 -1.61 18.03 12.17
N TYR A 347 -0.90 17.00 11.71
CA TYR A 347 0.35 17.19 10.97
C TYR A 347 0.14 17.92 9.65
N GLU A 348 -0.88 17.52 8.86
CA GLU A 348 -1.21 18.18 7.59
C GLU A 348 -1.66 19.64 7.83
N GLU A 349 -2.31 19.91 8.95
CA GLU A 349 -2.71 21.26 9.37
C GLU A 349 -1.58 22.12 9.93
N LYS A 350 -0.36 21.54 10.07
CA LYS A 350 0.82 22.18 10.65
C LYS A 350 0.75 22.38 12.16
N ASP A 351 -0.21 21.78 12.84
CA ASP A 351 -0.18 21.66 14.31
C ASP A 351 0.75 20.50 14.71
N PHE A 352 2.05 20.77 14.65
CA PHE A 352 3.06 19.77 14.95
C PHE A 352 3.06 19.35 16.41
N ALA A 353 2.74 20.27 17.33
CA ALA A 353 2.68 19.98 18.76
C ALA A 353 1.52 19.04 19.09
N GLY A 354 0.32 19.34 18.60
CA GLY A 354 -0.85 18.47 18.71
C GLY A 354 -0.60 17.11 18.06
N SER A 355 -0.01 17.10 16.88
CA SER A 355 0.37 15.89 16.14
C SER A 355 1.31 14.97 16.94
N ILE A 356 2.37 15.52 17.56
CA ILE A 356 3.30 14.79 18.42
C ILE A 356 2.58 14.25 19.66
N LYS A 357 1.71 15.05 20.28
CA LYS A 357 0.95 14.63 21.47
C LYS A 357 0.04 13.45 21.14
N ALA A 358 -0.74 13.53 20.06
CA ALA A 358 -1.64 12.47 19.63
C ALA A 358 -0.87 11.18 19.28
N LEU A 359 0.27 11.29 18.56
CA LEU A 359 1.10 10.14 18.20
C LEU A 359 1.73 9.47 19.43
N LYS A 360 2.19 10.23 20.42
CA LYS A 360 2.67 9.68 21.70
C LYS A 360 1.56 8.91 22.43
N GLN A 361 0.33 9.41 22.42
CA GLN A 361 -0.81 8.72 23.03
C GLN A 361 -1.14 7.42 22.27
N SER A 362 -1.15 7.45 20.93
CA SER A 362 -1.32 6.27 20.09
C SER A 362 -0.29 5.18 20.43
N ILE A 363 1.00 5.53 20.47
CA ILE A 363 2.09 4.58 20.79
C ILE A 363 1.93 3.97 22.19
N ARG A 364 1.47 4.73 23.18
CA ARG A 364 1.26 4.22 24.55
C ARG A 364 0.18 3.15 24.63
N LEU A 365 -0.84 3.24 23.78
CA LEU A 365 -1.96 2.28 23.74
C LEU A 365 -1.65 1.08 22.83
N GLN A 366 -0.66 1.19 21.96
CA GLN A 366 -0.33 0.16 21.00
C GLN A 366 0.22 -1.10 21.69
N PRO A 367 -0.31 -2.29 21.38
CA PRO A 367 0.19 -3.55 21.90
C PRO A 367 1.68 -3.75 21.62
N LYS A 368 2.38 -4.40 22.56
CA LYS A 368 3.82 -4.65 22.41
C LYS A 368 4.13 -5.62 21.27
N GLN A 369 3.19 -6.51 20.94
CA GLN A 369 3.31 -7.49 19.86
C GLN A 369 3.28 -6.84 18.47
N GLU A 370 2.64 -5.68 18.32
CA GLU A 370 2.56 -4.94 17.06
C GLU A 370 3.87 -4.20 16.74
N ARG A 371 5.01 -4.91 16.72
CA ARG A 371 6.34 -4.35 16.49
C ARG A 371 6.45 -3.63 15.15
N GLN A 372 5.90 -4.22 14.07
CA GLN A 372 5.89 -3.61 12.74
C GLN A 372 5.22 -2.22 12.75
N GLY A 373 4.10 -2.08 13.46
CA GLY A 373 3.39 -0.81 13.65
C GLY A 373 4.20 0.16 14.51
N ARG A 374 4.82 -0.32 15.59
CA ARG A 374 5.64 0.49 16.52
C ARG A 374 6.90 1.03 15.86
N VAL A 375 7.59 0.24 15.02
CA VAL A 375 8.70 0.69 14.15
C VAL A 375 8.28 1.94 13.37
N HIS A 376 7.14 1.89 12.72
CA HIS A 376 6.65 3.02 11.94
C HIS A 376 6.29 4.23 12.82
N ALA A 377 5.58 4.00 13.92
CA ALA A 377 5.10 5.06 14.80
C ALA A 377 6.24 5.81 15.51
N TYR A 378 7.24 5.10 16.03
CA TYR A 378 8.42 5.73 16.63
C TYR A 378 9.26 6.51 15.62
N ALA A 379 9.44 5.98 14.41
CA ALA A 379 10.16 6.69 13.36
C ALA A 379 9.45 8.01 12.97
N LEU A 380 8.12 7.98 12.81
CA LEU A 380 7.32 9.19 12.54
C LEU A 380 7.42 10.18 13.70
N LEU A 381 7.34 9.71 14.96
CA LEU A 381 7.45 10.56 16.12
C LEU A 381 8.80 11.30 16.15
N ALA A 382 9.90 10.57 15.94
CA ALA A 382 11.23 11.15 15.89
C ALA A 382 11.37 12.18 14.76
N GLN A 383 10.87 11.88 13.58
CA GLN A 383 10.90 12.80 12.44
C GLN A 383 10.10 14.10 12.71
N ARG A 384 8.93 14.00 13.37
CA ARG A 384 8.12 15.16 13.75
C ARG A 384 8.77 16.00 14.83
N GLN A 385 9.39 15.37 15.83
CA GLN A 385 10.17 16.04 16.88
C GLN A 385 11.38 16.77 16.29
N LEU A 386 12.11 16.13 15.39
CA LEU A 386 13.24 16.78 14.70
C LEU A 386 12.77 17.97 13.85
N ARG A 387 11.61 17.89 13.20
CA ARG A 387 11.04 18.98 12.40
C ARG A 387 10.79 20.24 13.22
N VAL A 388 10.47 20.11 14.49
CA VAL A 388 10.26 21.24 15.43
C VAL A 388 11.50 21.59 16.25
N GLY A 389 12.66 21.02 15.91
CA GLY A 389 13.94 21.33 16.53
C GLY A 389 14.23 20.56 17.83
N HIS A 390 13.42 19.60 18.21
CA HIS A 390 13.58 18.81 19.45
C HIS A 390 14.50 17.60 19.18
N LEU A 391 15.81 17.84 18.99
CA LEU A 391 16.76 16.80 18.62
C LEU A 391 16.89 15.70 19.69
N ASP A 392 17.00 16.06 20.97
CA ASP A 392 17.16 15.07 22.05
C ASP A 392 15.94 14.14 22.17
N ALA A 393 14.73 14.70 22.09
CA ALA A 393 13.51 13.91 22.05
C ALA A 393 13.41 13.02 20.79
N ALA A 394 13.91 13.50 19.65
CA ALA A 394 13.97 12.70 18.45
C ALA A 394 14.95 11.53 18.60
N CYS A 395 16.12 11.75 19.22
CA CYS A 395 17.08 10.68 19.51
C CYS A 395 16.51 9.64 20.48
N GLU A 396 15.77 10.06 21.51
CA GLU A 396 15.05 9.13 22.41
C GLU A 396 14.02 8.28 21.63
N SER A 397 13.23 8.91 20.77
CA SER A 397 12.25 8.18 19.94
C SER A 397 12.92 7.25 18.94
N TRP A 398 14.07 7.63 18.35
CA TRP A 398 14.86 6.74 17.49
C TRP A 398 15.52 5.60 18.28
N SER A 399 15.90 5.80 19.54
CA SER A 399 16.35 4.70 20.39
C SER A 399 15.24 3.65 20.55
N ARG A 400 13.99 4.09 20.80
CA ARG A 400 12.84 3.19 20.85
C ARG A 400 12.51 2.55 19.49
N PHE A 401 12.71 3.29 18.40
CA PHE A 401 12.63 2.73 17.05
C PHE A 401 13.61 1.57 16.85
N LEU A 402 14.88 1.72 17.30
CA LEU A 402 15.88 0.67 17.18
C LEU A 402 15.53 -0.57 18.02
N ASP A 403 14.92 -0.39 19.22
CA ASP A 403 14.45 -1.50 20.07
C ASP A 403 13.48 -2.45 19.32
N GLU A 404 12.66 -1.90 18.44
CA GLU A 404 11.68 -2.66 17.67
C GLU A 404 12.24 -3.11 16.30
N TYR A 405 13.03 -2.24 15.65
CA TYR A 405 13.53 -2.44 14.29
C TYR A 405 14.50 -3.62 14.18
N GLU A 406 15.31 -3.88 15.20
CA GLU A 406 16.25 -5.01 15.20
C GLU A 406 15.55 -6.38 15.06
N HIS A 407 14.26 -6.47 15.44
CA HIS A 407 13.46 -7.69 15.40
C HIS A 407 12.54 -7.80 14.17
N VAL A 408 12.44 -6.75 13.35
CA VAL A 408 11.48 -6.66 12.26
C VAL A 408 12.17 -6.62 10.90
N SER A 409 11.79 -7.52 9.99
CA SER A 409 12.21 -7.47 8.58
C SER A 409 11.20 -6.67 7.76
N SER A 410 11.58 -5.46 7.30
CA SER A 410 10.70 -4.58 6.55
C SER A 410 11.46 -3.50 5.79
N ASN A 411 11.29 -3.42 4.47
CA ASN A 411 11.89 -2.37 3.64
C ASN A 411 11.47 -0.95 4.05
N ARG A 412 10.27 -0.80 4.62
CA ARG A 412 9.83 0.47 5.21
C ARG A 412 10.60 0.81 6.49
N GLY A 413 10.91 -0.19 7.31
CA GLY A 413 11.79 -0.04 8.47
C GLY A 413 13.19 0.40 8.07
N ASP A 414 13.73 -0.18 7.00
CA ASP A 414 15.05 0.18 6.46
C ASP A 414 15.09 1.62 5.95
N ASP A 415 13.99 2.12 5.34
CA ASP A 415 13.88 3.52 4.95
C ASP A 415 13.87 4.46 6.15
N HIS A 416 13.17 4.09 7.21
CA HIS A 416 13.20 4.86 8.46
C HIS A 416 14.59 4.88 9.07
N PHE A 417 15.30 3.76 9.05
CA PHE A 417 16.69 3.67 9.51
C PHE A 417 17.62 4.57 8.68
N ARG A 418 17.49 4.56 7.34
CA ARG A 418 18.26 5.46 6.47
C ARG A 418 17.98 6.94 6.77
N THR A 419 16.70 7.28 7.02
CA THR A 419 16.27 8.64 7.40
C THR A 419 16.88 9.06 8.72
N MET A 420 16.84 8.21 9.73
CA MET A 420 17.50 8.40 11.02
C MET A 420 19.00 8.65 10.83
N SER A 421 19.70 7.75 10.15
CA SER A 421 21.14 7.82 9.92
C SER A 421 21.55 9.11 9.19
N ALA A 422 20.74 9.55 8.23
CA ALA A 422 20.97 10.83 7.53
C ALA A 422 20.79 12.04 8.47
N ALA A 423 19.83 11.97 9.39
CA ALA A 423 19.59 13.02 10.38
C ALA A 423 20.73 13.09 11.41
N LEU A 424 21.18 11.95 11.95
CA LEU A 424 22.28 11.89 12.91
C LEU A 424 23.58 12.49 12.34
N ARG A 425 23.90 12.22 11.07
CA ARG A 425 25.07 12.79 10.40
C ARG A 425 25.07 14.32 10.30
N ARG A 426 23.90 14.97 10.40
CA ARG A 426 23.79 16.43 10.38
C ARG A 426 24.08 17.09 11.74
N HIS A 427 24.09 16.30 12.81
CA HIS A 427 24.25 16.79 14.19
C HIS A 427 25.35 16.04 14.96
N PRO A 428 26.58 15.87 14.40
CA PRO A 428 27.60 14.96 14.96
C PRO A 428 28.09 15.36 16.36
N ASN A 429 27.95 16.65 16.72
CA ASN A 429 28.45 17.20 17.97
C ASN A 429 27.45 17.16 19.12
N ALA A 430 26.18 16.82 18.87
CA ALA A 430 25.16 16.69 19.90
C ALA A 430 25.42 15.46 20.80
N SER A 431 25.25 15.59 22.11
CA SER A 431 25.46 14.49 23.05
C SER A 431 24.52 13.32 22.79
N SER A 432 23.23 13.60 22.60
CA SER A 432 22.23 12.59 22.29
C SER A 432 22.52 11.81 21.00
N VAL A 433 23.14 12.46 19.99
CA VAL A 433 23.57 11.79 18.76
C VAL A 433 24.79 10.92 19.00
N ARG A 434 25.77 11.39 19.79
CA ARG A 434 26.97 10.59 20.12
C ARG A 434 26.62 9.34 20.93
N GLU A 435 25.57 9.40 21.73
CA GLU A 435 25.07 8.26 22.50
C GLU A 435 24.31 7.25 21.61
N LEU A 436 23.53 7.74 20.64
CA LEU A 436 22.70 6.89 19.77
C LEU A 436 23.48 6.27 18.59
N ALA A 437 24.48 6.97 18.06
CA ALA A 437 25.18 6.54 16.84
C ALA A 437 25.88 5.18 16.94
N PRO A 438 26.56 4.81 18.03
CA PRO A 438 27.15 3.48 18.18
C PRO A 438 26.10 2.38 18.12
N ARG A 439 24.98 2.56 18.83
CA ARG A 439 23.88 1.60 18.82
C ARG A 439 23.25 1.43 17.42
N ALA A 440 23.08 2.53 16.69
CA ALA A 440 22.60 2.46 15.31
C ALA A 440 23.56 1.69 14.40
N HIS A 441 24.87 1.81 14.64
CA HIS A 441 25.89 1.04 13.92
C HIS A 441 25.77 -0.46 14.22
N ASP A 442 25.66 -0.84 15.50
CA ASP A 442 25.55 -2.23 15.94
C ASP A 442 24.29 -2.91 15.37
N VAL A 443 23.13 -2.22 15.40
CA VAL A 443 21.89 -2.72 14.79
C VAL A 443 22.03 -2.89 13.27
N ALA A 444 22.70 -1.95 12.59
CA ALA A 444 22.95 -2.08 11.16
C ALA A 444 23.83 -3.29 10.84
N ALA A 445 24.90 -3.52 11.63
CA ALA A 445 25.78 -4.68 11.47
C ALA A 445 25.02 -6.00 11.72
N ALA A 446 24.21 -6.08 12.76
CA ALA A 446 23.40 -7.26 13.07
C ALA A 446 22.38 -7.59 11.96
N LYS A 447 21.79 -6.59 11.32
CA LYS A 447 20.82 -6.80 10.21
C LYS A 447 21.48 -7.10 8.87
N ALA A 448 22.77 -6.86 8.71
CA ALA A 448 23.53 -7.18 7.50
C ALA A 448 24.14 -8.60 7.54
N ALA A 449 24.23 -9.22 8.73
CA ALA A 449 24.71 -10.59 8.94
C ALA A 449 23.62 -11.62 8.61
#